data_4f3abb033cec42686d33bfbea70b69a8
#
_entry.id   4f3abb033cec42686d33bfbea70b69a8
#
_cell.length_a   1.000
_cell.length_b   1.000
_cell.length_c   1.000
_cell.angle_alpha   90.00
_cell.angle_beta   90.00
_cell.angle_gamma   90.00
#
_symmetry.space_group_name_H-M   'P 1'
#
loop_
_entity.id
_entity.type
_entity.pdbx_description
1 polymer ?
#
loop_
_entity_poly.entity_id
_entity_poly.type
_entity_poly.pdbx_seq_one_letter_code
_entity_poly.pdbx_strand_id
1 'polypeptide(L)'
;MKKLNIYFDMDGTIANLYEYKDWLKHLRSESVAPYEFCQPMVDMKQLKKLLQNPIINSVNIISWTSKHGTTEYNRKTRYAKIRWLAKNGLDYHLIDKYIIIPYGTDKADAIGKLTENDILFDDEKQNRSNWIVKGGHAEDEKNLIEKLKKYIDKYTNL
;
A
#
# COMPACT_ATOMS: atom_id res chain seq x y z
N MET A 1 -24.82 -6.05 4.68
CA MET A 1 -23.56 -6.49 5.29
C MET A 1 -22.49 -5.44 4.98
N LYS A 2 -21.82 -4.92 6.02
CA LYS A 2 -20.71 -3.96 5.86
C LYS A 2 -19.54 -4.70 5.25
N LYS A 3 -18.85 -4.06 4.28
CA LYS A 3 -17.70 -4.62 3.59
C LYS A 3 -16.48 -3.72 3.76
N LEU A 4 -15.29 -4.30 3.73
CA LEU A 4 -14.01 -3.61 3.93
C LEU A 4 -13.45 -3.08 2.61
N ASN A 5 -12.91 -1.87 2.65
CA ASN A 5 -11.99 -1.35 1.63
C ASN A 5 -10.58 -1.32 2.23
N ILE A 6 -9.67 -2.05 1.63
CA ILE A 6 -8.30 -2.15 2.10
C ILE A 6 -7.38 -1.28 1.26
N TYR A 7 -6.53 -0.52 1.93
CA TYR A 7 -5.52 0.34 1.31
C TYR A 7 -4.14 -0.04 1.84
N PHE A 8 -3.20 -0.26 0.95
CA PHE A 8 -1.81 -0.52 1.31
C PHE A 8 -0.90 0.58 0.79
N ASP A 9 -0.09 1.15 1.68
CA ASP A 9 1.18 1.73 1.26
C ASP A 9 2.13 0.63 0.77
N MET A 10 3.14 0.99 0.01
CA MET A 10 4.12 0.02 -0.51
C MET A 10 5.44 0.06 0.24
N ASP A 11 6.18 1.16 0.10
CA ASP A 11 7.56 1.28 0.59
C ASP A 11 7.61 1.27 2.12
N GLY A 12 8.24 0.27 2.70
CA GLY A 12 8.29 0.09 4.15
C GLY A 12 7.04 -0.56 4.76
N THR A 13 6.04 -0.90 3.97
CA THR A 13 4.79 -1.55 4.43
C THR A 13 4.66 -2.97 3.89
N ILE A 14 4.61 -3.16 2.59
CA ILE A 14 4.60 -4.48 1.92
C ILE A 14 5.84 -4.72 1.08
N ALA A 15 6.51 -3.65 0.62
CA ALA A 15 7.72 -3.68 -0.18
C ALA A 15 8.91 -3.18 0.64
N ASN A 16 9.95 -4.01 0.77
CA ASN A 16 11.12 -3.73 1.61
C ASN A 16 12.14 -2.83 0.90
N LEU A 17 11.70 -1.64 0.48
CA LEU A 17 12.53 -0.69 -0.25
C LEU A 17 13.79 -0.31 0.52
N TYR A 18 13.64 -0.01 1.80
CA TYR A 18 14.70 0.57 2.64
C TYR A 18 15.82 -0.42 2.98
N GLU A 19 15.59 -1.70 2.85
CA GLU A 19 16.61 -2.76 2.97
C GLU A 19 17.27 -3.11 1.64
N TYR A 20 16.82 -2.54 0.53
CA TYR A 20 17.47 -2.71 -0.76
C TYR A 20 18.84 -2.01 -0.74
N LYS A 21 19.90 -2.74 -1.13
CA LYS A 21 21.27 -2.21 -1.10
C LYS A 21 21.37 -0.89 -1.86
N ASP A 22 21.89 0.12 -1.20
CA ASP A 22 22.09 1.47 -1.75
C ASP A 22 20.79 2.12 -2.31
N TRP A 23 19.64 1.79 -1.76
CA TRP A 23 18.34 2.26 -2.25
C TRP A 23 18.29 3.78 -2.48
N LEU A 24 18.81 4.57 -1.53
CA LEU A 24 18.79 6.03 -1.62
C LEU A 24 19.70 6.54 -2.74
N LYS A 25 20.86 5.91 -2.95
CA LYS A 25 21.78 6.22 -4.06
C LYS A 25 21.11 5.93 -5.41
N HIS A 26 20.40 4.82 -5.52
CA HIS A 26 19.61 4.50 -6.71
C HIS A 26 18.54 5.55 -7.00
N LEU A 27 17.77 5.96 -5.98
CA LEU A 27 16.74 6.98 -6.15
C LEU A 27 17.34 8.33 -6.58
N ARG A 28 18.46 8.73 -5.98
CA ARG A 28 19.17 9.97 -6.34
C ARG A 28 19.73 9.96 -7.75
N SER A 29 20.08 8.80 -8.29
CA SER A 29 20.51 8.61 -9.67
C SER A 29 19.36 8.27 -10.62
N GLU A 30 18.13 8.38 -10.16
CA GLU A 30 16.92 8.06 -10.93
C GLU A 30 16.89 6.63 -11.49
N SER A 31 17.40 5.67 -10.71
CA SER A 31 17.27 4.24 -10.98
C SER A 31 16.01 3.68 -10.30
N VAL A 32 15.19 2.94 -11.03
CA VAL A 32 13.98 2.29 -10.48
C VAL A 32 14.27 0.92 -9.86
N ALA A 33 15.51 0.45 -9.89
CA ALA A 33 15.88 -0.88 -9.42
C ALA A 33 15.37 -1.23 -8.00
N PRO A 34 15.42 -0.34 -6.99
CA PRO A 34 14.86 -0.64 -5.68
C PRO A 34 13.36 -0.92 -5.72
N TYR A 35 12.61 -0.18 -6.54
CA TYR A 35 11.16 -0.40 -6.68
C TYR A 35 10.81 -1.70 -7.41
N GLU A 36 11.65 -2.14 -8.34
CA GLU A 36 11.43 -3.35 -9.12
C GLU A 36 11.86 -4.64 -8.40
N PHE A 37 12.92 -4.57 -7.59
CA PHE A 37 13.64 -5.74 -7.12
C PHE A 37 13.71 -5.90 -5.60
N CYS A 38 13.16 -4.98 -4.81
CA CYS A 38 13.12 -5.16 -3.36
C CYS A 38 12.26 -6.39 -2.98
N GLN A 39 12.59 -6.97 -1.84
CA GLN A 39 11.87 -8.13 -1.32
C GLN A 39 10.52 -7.72 -0.72
N PRO A 40 9.51 -8.60 -0.71
CA PRO A 40 8.30 -8.39 0.08
C PRO A 40 8.59 -8.41 1.59
N MET A 41 7.83 -7.63 2.35
CA MET A 41 7.88 -7.58 3.82
C MET A 41 6.89 -8.56 4.47
N VAL A 42 5.98 -9.13 3.70
CA VAL A 42 4.93 -10.04 4.18
C VAL A 42 4.90 -11.29 3.31
N ASP A 43 4.28 -12.35 3.81
CA ASP A 43 3.96 -13.53 3.00
C ASP A 43 2.89 -13.15 1.97
N MET A 44 3.33 -12.88 0.73
CA MET A 44 2.46 -12.41 -0.36
C MET A 44 1.42 -13.45 -0.76
N LYS A 45 1.71 -14.73 -0.62
CA LYS A 45 0.77 -15.82 -0.90
C LYS A 45 -0.38 -15.82 0.11
N GLN A 46 -0.05 -15.65 1.37
CA GLN A 46 -1.02 -15.54 2.46
C GLN A 46 -1.83 -14.25 2.35
N LEU A 47 -1.17 -13.13 2.05
CA LEU A 47 -1.84 -11.85 1.82
C LEU A 47 -2.86 -11.96 0.70
N LYS A 48 -2.45 -12.47 -0.46
CA LYS A 48 -3.35 -12.69 -1.61
C LYS A 48 -4.58 -13.51 -1.23
N LYS A 49 -4.39 -14.61 -0.51
CA LYS A 49 -5.50 -15.48 -0.05
C LYS A 49 -6.49 -14.73 0.84
N LEU A 50 -5.99 -13.92 1.76
CA LEU A 50 -6.85 -13.11 2.65
C LEU A 50 -7.63 -12.06 1.86
N LEU A 51 -7.00 -11.39 0.91
CA LEU A 51 -7.62 -10.34 0.11
C LEU A 51 -8.73 -10.86 -0.83
N GLN A 52 -8.79 -12.16 -1.09
CA GLN A 52 -9.86 -12.80 -1.85
C GLN A 52 -11.11 -13.10 -1.01
N ASN A 53 -11.12 -12.74 0.28
CA ASN A 53 -12.28 -12.95 1.15
C ASN A 53 -13.48 -12.11 0.69
N PRO A 54 -14.69 -12.68 0.59
CA PRO A 54 -15.90 -11.96 0.11
C PRO A 54 -16.30 -10.74 0.93
N ILE A 55 -15.81 -10.61 2.17
CA ILE A 55 -16.06 -9.44 3.01
C ILE A 55 -15.28 -8.20 2.55
N ILE A 56 -14.23 -8.39 1.74
CA ILE A 56 -13.45 -7.30 1.16
C ILE A 56 -14.15 -6.82 -0.11
N ASN A 57 -14.49 -5.55 -0.12
CA ASN A 57 -15.14 -4.88 -1.24
C ASN A 57 -14.14 -4.37 -2.27
N SER A 58 -13.03 -3.79 -1.79
CA SER A 58 -11.96 -3.30 -2.66
C SER A 58 -10.58 -3.43 -2.03
N VAL A 59 -9.59 -3.64 -2.88
CA VAL A 59 -8.16 -3.65 -2.52
C VAL A 59 -7.47 -2.55 -3.31
N ASN A 60 -6.86 -1.62 -2.63
CA ASN A 60 -6.28 -0.43 -3.23
C ASN A 60 -4.82 -0.24 -2.80
N ILE A 61 -4.01 0.22 -3.72
CA ILE A 61 -2.65 0.67 -3.43
C ILE A 61 -2.67 2.19 -3.34
N ILE A 62 -2.11 2.74 -2.26
CA ILE A 62 -1.92 4.17 -2.10
C ILE A 62 -0.48 4.46 -1.68
N SER A 63 0.33 4.94 -2.60
CA SER A 63 1.77 5.08 -2.44
C SER A 63 2.28 6.38 -3.04
N TRP A 64 3.45 6.83 -2.59
CA TRP A 64 4.08 8.03 -3.12
C TRP A 64 5.07 7.69 -4.24
N THR A 65 5.25 8.63 -5.16
CA THR A 65 6.40 8.65 -6.07
C THR A 65 7.66 9.08 -5.32
N SER A 66 8.81 9.07 -5.99
CA SER A 66 10.08 9.44 -5.37
C SER A 66 10.13 10.92 -5.02
N LYS A 67 10.64 11.23 -3.82
CA LYS A 67 10.96 12.60 -3.41
C LYS A 67 12.03 13.18 -4.35
N HIS A 68 11.81 14.39 -4.86
CA HIS A 68 12.72 15.05 -5.79
C HIS A 68 12.92 14.35 -7.15
N GLY A 69 12.11 13.36 -7.50
CA GLY A 69 12.17 12.72 -8.83
C GLY A 69 11.69 13.67 -9.94
N THR A 70 12.31 13.55 -11.11
CA THR A 70 11.78 14.19 -12.32
C THR A 70 10.42 13.59 -12.69
N THR A 71 9.65 14.30 -13.52
CA THR A 71 8.37 13.77 -14.04
C THR A 71 8.56 12.42 -14.74
N GLU A 72 9.61 12.28 -15.55
CA GLU A 72 9.94 11.04 -16.24
C GLU A 72 10.29 9.92 -15.27
N TYR A 73 11.10 10.20 -14.25
CA TYR A 73 11.45 9.22 -13.22
C TYR A 73 10.24 8.79 -12.41
N ASN A 74 9.38 9.73 -12.03
CA ASN A 74 8.16 9.41 -11.29
C ASN A 74 7.19 8.56 -12.11
N ARG A 75 7.13 8.76 -13.42
CA ARG A 75 6.38 7.89 -14.34
C ARG A 75 6.95 6.47 -14.34
N LYS A 76 8.28 6.32 -14.44
CA LYS A 76 8.97 5.03 -14.38
C LYS A 76 8.77 4.35 -13.01
N THR A 77 8.84 5.12 -11.93
CA THR A 77 8.58 4.62 -10.56
C THR A 77 7.16 4.05 -10.43
N ARG A 78 6.17 4.74 -10.98
CA ARG A 78 4.79 4.24 -10.99
C ARG A 78 4.68 2.87 -11.67
N TYR A 79 5.25 2.73 -12.86
CA TYR A 79 5.25 1.46 -13.58
C TYR A 79 6.04 0.36 -12.85
N ALA A 80 7.19 0.71 -12.27
CA ALA A 80 7.99 -0.23 -11.49
C ALA A 80 7.21 -0.80 -10.31
N LYS A 81 6.50 0.04 -9.56
CA LYS A 81 5.63 -0.37 -8.45
C LYS A 81 4.51 -1.30 -8.90
N ILE A 82 3.82 -0.98 -9.98
CA ILE A 82 2.75 -1.83 -10.53
C ILE A 82 3.30 -3.19 -10.97
N ARG A 83 4.45 -3.23 -11.65
CA ARG A 83 5.11 -4.49 -12.04
C ARG A 83 5.53 -5.31 -10.82
N TRP A 84 6.05 -4.66 -9.78
CA TRP A 84 6.43 -5.33 -8.54
C TRP A 84 5.21 -6.02 -7.89
N LEU A 85 4.08 -5.33 -7.82
CA LEU A 85 2.83 -5.89 -7.30
C LEU A 85 2.41 -7.12 -8.09
N ALA A 86 2.35 -7.03 -9.42
CA ALA A 86 1.96 -8.14 -10.28
C ALA A 86 2.90 -9.35 -10.13
N LYS A 87 4.21 -9.11 -10.11
CA LYS A 87 5.24 -10.15 -9.89
C LYS A 87 5.06 -10.87 -8.55
N ASN A 88 4.58 -10.16 -7.54
CA ASN A 88 4.34 -10.71 -6.20
C ASN A 88 2.89 -11.19 -5.98
N GLY A 89 2.11 -11.34 -7.04
CA GLY A 89 0.78 -11.93 -7.00
C GLY A 89 -0.37 -10.95 -6.74
N LEU A 90 -0.11 -9.66 -6.65
CA LEU A 90 -1.11 -8.60 -6.49
C LEU A 90 -1.28 -7.84 -7.82
N ASP A 91 -1.87 -8.50 -8.79
CA ASP A 91 -2.10 -7.94 -10.13
C ASP A 91 -3.46 -7.20 -10.23
N TYR A 92 -3.76 -6.71 -11.44
CA TYR A 92 -4.98 -5.97 -11.74
C TYR A 92 -6.29 -6.77 -11.55
N HIS A 93 -6.24 -8.09 -11.42
CA HIS A 93 -7.42 -8.90 -11.09
C HIS A 93 -7.79 -8.77 -9.62
N LEU A 94 -6.85 -8.41 -8.77
CA LEU A 94 -7.05 -8.26 -7.33
C LEU A 94 -7.04 -6.80 -6.88
N ILE A 95 -6.22 -5.95 -7.49
CA ILE A 95 -6.11 -4.53 -7.16
C ILE A 95 -7.13 -3.71 -7.95
N ASP A 96 -8.02 -3.03 -7.22
CA ASP A 96 -9.04 -2.18 -7.82
C ASP A 96 -8.49 -0.81 -8.25
N LYS A 97 -7.60 -0.22 -7.44
CA LYS A 97 -7.02 1.11 -7.73
C LYS A 97 -5.54 1.18 -7.39
N TYR A 98 -4.78 1.78 -8.29
CA TYR A 98 -3.38 2.16 -8.08
C TYR A 98 -3.31 3.69 -7.90
N ILE A 99 -3.30 4.15 -6.66
CA ILE A 99 -3.26 5.56 -6.28
C ILE A 99 -1.81 5.90 -5.94
N ILE A 100 -1.01 6.15 -6.97
CA ILE A 100 0.41 6.49 -6.83
C ILE A 100 0.54 7.98 -7.11
N ILE A 101 0.77 8.74 -6.05
CA ILE A 101 0.65 10.20 -5.98
C ILE A 101 2.00 10.84 -5.61
N PRO A 102 2.18 12.14 -5.84
CA PRO A 102 3.43 12.82 -5.51
C PRO A 102 3.82 12.67 -4.04
N TYR A 103 5.12 12.53 -3.78
CA TYR A 103 5.66 12.44 -2.43
C TYR A 103 5.14 13.57 -1.52
N GLY A 104 4.72 13.20 -0.33
CA GLY A 104 4.21 14.16 0.68
C GLY A 104 2.75 14.57 0.51
N THR A 105 2.06 14.12 -0.52
CA THR A 105 0.61 14.32 -0.65
C THR A 105 -0.12 13.60 0.47
N ASP A 106 -1.07 14.27 1.13
CA ASP A 106 -1.92 13.64 2.14
C ASP A 106 -2.76 12.53 1.50
N LYS A 107 -2.54 11.31 1.92
CA LYS A 107 -3.22 10.13 1.38
C LYS A 107 -4.72 10.14 1.67
N ALA A 108 -5.12 10.63 2.85
CA ALA A 108 -6.52 10.74 3.22
C ALA A 108 -7.25 11.76 2.33
N ASP A 109 -6.62 12.89 2.05
CA ASP A 109 -7.17 13.89 1.13
C ASP A 109 -7.29 13.37 -0.31
N ALA A 110 -6.36 12.54 -0.74
CA ALA A 110 -6.40 11.93 -2.07
C ALA A 110 -7.62 11.01 -2.28
N ILE A 111 -8.15 10.42 -1.21
CA ILE A 111 -9.38 9.59 -1.25
C ILE A 111 -10.63 10.47 -1.09
N GLY A 112 -10.54 11.52 -0.29
CA GLY A 112 -11.65 12.42 0.02
C GLY A 112 -12.45 11.97 1.23
N LYS A 113 -13.57 11.27 1.03
CA LYS A 113 -14.42 10.81 2.14
C LYS A 113 -14.03 9.41 2.58
N LEU A 114 -13.60 9.28 3.83
CA LEU A 114 -13.31 8.01 4.48
C LEU A 114 -14.44 7.60 5.43
N THR A 115 -14.55 6.32 5.67
CA THR A 115 -15.49 5.71 6.63
C THR A 115 -14.77 4.69 7.49
N GLU A 116 -15.44 4.21 8.54
CA GLU A 116 -14.92 3.12 9.39
C GLU A 116 -14.58 1.82 8.62
N ASN A 117 -15.04 1.69 7.36
CA ASN A 117 -14.78 0.52 6.53
C ASN A 117 -13.50 0.66 5.70
N ASP A 118 -12.87 1.83 5.71
CA ASP A 118 -11.66 2.14 4.96
C ASP A 118 -10.43 1.94 5.85
N ILE A 119 -9.70 0.84 5.61
CA ILE A 119 -8.56 0.41 6.44
C ILE A 119 -7.26 0.67 5.69
N LEU A 120 -6.38 1.50 6.25
CA LEU A 120 -5.04 1.78 5.73
C LEU A 120 -3.98 0.98 6.49
N PHE A 121 -3.06 0.36 5.76
CA PHE A 121 -1.79 -0.14 6.27
C PHE A 121 -0.66 0.74 5.74
N ASP A 122 0.08 1.41 6.62
CA ASP A 122 1.10 2.38 6.26
C ASP A 122 2.14 2.49 7.40
N ASP A 123 3.42 2.44 7.09
CA ASP A 123 4.50 2.58 8.08
C ASP A 123 4.66 4.02 8.59
N GLU A 124 4.20 5.01 7.82
CA GLU A 124 4.31 6.42 8.17
C GLU A 124 3.21 6.86 9.16
N LYS A 125 3.64 7.23 10.36
CA LYS A 125 2.73 7.64 11.45
C LYS A 125 1.81 8.80 11.06
N GLN A 126 2.32 9.79 10.32
CA GLN A 126 1.52 10.95 9.93
C GLN A 126 0.37 10.55 8.99
N ASN A 127 0.64 9.66 8.03
CA ASN A 127 -0.39 9.15 7.14
C ASN A 127 -1.50 8.43 7.91
N ARG A 128 -1.13 7.58 8.88
CA ARG A 128 -2.10 6.89 9.72
C ARG A 128 -2.94 7.87 10.55
N SER A 129 -2.31 8.86 11.17
CA SER A 129 -3.01 9.87 11.97
C SER A 129 -4.01 10.67 11.13
N ASN A 130 -3.61 11.13 9.95
CA ASN A 130 -4.48 11.85 9.04
C ASN A 130 -5.67 10.99 8.58
N TRP A 131 -5.43 9.72 8.29
CA TRP A 131 -6.46 8.76 7.89
C TRP A 131 -7.52 8.57 8.97
N ILE A 132 -7.10 8.39 10.23
CA ILE A 132 -7.98 8.23 11.38
C ILE A 132 -8.81 9.50 11.61
N VAL A 133 -8.20 10.67 11.56
CA VAL A 133 -8.91 11.97 11.70
C VAL A 133 -10.00 12.13 10.65
N LYS A 134 -9.81 11.59 9.45
CA LYS A 134 -10.79 11.63 8.36
C LYS A 134 -11.86 10.53 8.43
N GLY A 135 -11.84 9.69 9.46
CA GLY A 135 -12.89 8.70 9.75
C GLY A 135 -12.60 7.27 9.35
N GLY A 136 -11.41 6.98 8.82
CA GLY A 136 -10.96 5.62 8.54
C GLY A 136 -10.28 4.95 9.72
N HIS A 137 -9.86 3.70 9.55
CA HIS A 137 -8.96 2.99 10.44
C HIS A 137 -7.58 2.86 9.81
N ALA A 138 -6.52 2.89 10.60
CA ALA A 138 -5.17 2.73 10.11
C ALA A 138 -4.30 1.91 11.06
N GLU A 139 -3.45 1.09 10.48
CA GLU A 139 -2.50 0.20 11.15
C GLU A 139 -1.09 0.40 10.61
N ASP A 140 -0.09 0.16 11.45
CA ASP A 140 1.28 0.05 10.98
C ASP A 140 1.55 -1.29 10.28
N GLU A 141 2.74 -1.44 9.73
CA GLU A 141 3.18 -2.62 8.98
C GLU A 141 3.41 -3.86 9.85
N LYS A 142 3.53 -3.69 11.17
CA LYS A 142 3.87 -4.79 12.08
C LYS A 142 2.70 -5.76 12.20
N ASN A 143 2.98 -7.05 12.05
CA ASN A 143 1.96 -8.11 12.11
C ASN A 143 0.76 -7.83 11.17
N LEU A 144 1.04 -7.31 9.97
CA LEU A 144 0.04 -6.90 9.00
C LEU A 144 -0.98 -8.02 8.72
N ILE A 145 -0.51 -9.24 8.50
CA ILE A 145 -1.37 -10.40 8.21
C ILE A 145 -2.35 -10.67 9.35
N GLU A 146 -1.88 -10.67 10.60
CA GLU A 146 -2.74 -10.91 11.78
C GLU A 146 -3.74 -9.78 12.00
N LYS A 147 -3.34 -8.53 11.76
CA LYS A 147 -4.23 -7.37 11.83
C LYS A 147 -5.33 -7.45 10.77
N LEU A 148 -4.96 -7.79 9.54
CA LEU A 148 -5.92 -7.98 8.45
C LEU A 148 -6.92 -9.09 8.75
N LYS A 149 -6.46 -10.23 9.28
CA LYS A 149 -7.35 -11.32 9.74
C LYS A 149 -8.36 -10.84 10.78
N LYS A 150 -7.92 -10.07 11.78
CA LYS A 150 -8.82 -9.51 12.81
C LYS A 150 -9.92 -8.62 12.22
N TYR A 151 -9.60 -7.79 11.24
CA TYR A 151 -10.62 -7.00 10.53
C TYR A 151 -11.60 -7.89 9.77
N ILE A 152 -11.10 -8.87 9.03
CA ILE A 152 -11.94 -9.83 8.29
C ILE A 152 -12.89 -10.55 9.25
N ASP A 153 -12.37 -11.12 10.33
CA ASP A 153 -13.17 -11.85 11.34
C ASP A 153 -14.22 -10.95 11.98
N LYS A 154 -13.84 -9.74 12.39
CA LYS A 154 -14.76 -8.75 12.96
C LYS A 154 -15.94 -8.46 12.03
N TYR A 155 -15.66 -8.23 10.75
CA TYR A 155 -16.70 -7.86 9.78
C TYR A 155 -17.50 -9.06 9.27
N THR A 156 -16.94 -10.26 9.32
CA THR A 156 -17.68 -11.50 9.01
C THR A 156 -18.72 -11.81 10.08
N ASN A 157 -18.48 -11.40 11.32
CA ASN A 157 -19.36 -11.66 12.46
C ASN A 157 -20.35 -10.51 12.77
N LEU A 158 -20.39 -9.47 11.93
CA LEU A 158 -21.36 -8.38 11.99
C LEU A 158 -22.57 -8.67 11.11
#